data_b006558f88af2709a738f6c7fd507a09
#
_entry.id   b006558f88af2709a738f6c7fd507a09
#
_cell.length_a   1.000
_cell.length_b   1.000
_cell.length_c   1.000
_cell.angle_alpha   90.00
_cell.angle_beta   90.00
_cell.angle_gamma   90.00
#
_symmetry.space_group_name_H-M   'P 1'
#
loop_
_entity.id
_entity.type
_entity.pdbx_description
1 polymer ?
#
loop_
_entity_poly.entity_id
_entity_poly.type
_entity_poly.pdbx_seq_one_letter_code
_entity_poly.pdbx_strand_id
1 'polypeptide(L)'
;SRKSRGLASAFLLGLINSTGDIVGWLDSNMDSLAAKLPDMISKLDNNDLVLLSRYVEGGKDERKGLRILSSQIVNLICRFMLGKNIRDYTSGIFVMNRSVLNEVVPISYGHGEFFIEFLYMAKQKGIKILEIPFTQPPDKEGMSKTASTIPRFIYLSFFYMTRIILSLFRRG
;
A
#
# COMPACT_ATOMS: atom_id res chain seq x y z
N SER A 1 12.67 24.78 -4.33
CA SER A 1 11.46 24.02 -3.95
C SER A 1 11.34 22.81 -4.88
N ARG A 2 11.54 21.61 -4.34
CA ARG A 2 11.31 20.38 -5.11
C ARG A 2 9.81 20.24 -5.31
N LYS A 3 9.36 20.34 -6.56
CA LYS A 3 7.97 20.07 -6.91
C LYS A 3 7.66 18.63 -6.46
N SER A 4 6.68 18.48 -5.60
CA SER A 4 6.19 17.17 -5.14
C SER A 4 5.81 16.31 -6.36
N ARG A 5 6.50 15.20 -6.56
CA ARG A 5 6.26 14.26 -7.67
C ARG A 5 5.31 13.13 -7.31
N GLY A 6 4.60 13.27 -6.19
CA GLY A 6 3.64 12.27 -5.68
C GLY A 6 4.22 11.38 -4.57
N LEU A 7 3.36 10.51 -4.04
CA LEU A 7 3.65 9.65 -2.89
C LEU A 7 4.76 8.64 -3.17
N ALA A 8 4.74 8.04 -4.35
CA ALA A 8 5.73 7.05 -4.78
C ALA A 8 7.16 7.63 -4.79
N SER A 9 7.33 8.85 -5.30
CA SER A 9 8.66 9.49 -5.31
C SER A 9 9.12 9.90 -3.91
N ALA A 10 8.21 10.24 -3.01
CA ALA A 10 8.54 10.52 -1.61
C ALA A 10 9.00 9.24 -0.90
N PHE A 11 8.31 8.13 -1.13
CA PHE A 11 8.69 6.82 -0.62
C PHE A 11 10.09 6.42 -1.11
N LEU A 12 10.32 6.47 -2.42
CA LEU A 12 11.62 6.10 -3.00
C LEU A 12 12.75 7.01 -2.47
N LEU A 13 12.50 8.30 -2.30
CA LEU A 13 13.49 9.23 -1.73
C LEU A 13 13.83 8.86 -0.27
N GLY A 14 12.82 8.52 0.54
CA GLY A 14 13.02 8.01 1.89
C GLY A 14 13.84 6.73 1.91
N LEU A 15 13.53 5.81 1.02
CA LEU A 15 14.21 4.53 0.87
C LEU A 15 15.70 4.70 0.51
N ILE A 16 16.02 5.56 -0.45
CA ILE A 16 17.40 5.84 -0.89
C ILE A 16 18.24 6.49 0.25
N ASN A 17 17.60 7.30 1.08
CA ASN A 17 18.27 7.98 2.21
C ASN A 17 18.26 7.18 3.52
N SER A 18 17.64 6.01 3.54
CA SER A 18 17.64 5.12 4.73
C SER A 18 18.73 4.05 4.59
N THR A 19 19.29 3.63 5.74
CA THR A 19 20.37 2.62 5.80
C THR A 19 20.01 1.39 6.62
N GLY A 20 18.83 1.37 7.28
CA GLY A 20 18.40 0.25 8.11
C GLY A 20 18.11 -1.01 7.32
N ASP A 21 18.23 -2.18 7.95
CA ASP A 21 17.96 -3.50 7.37
C ASP A 21 16.45 -3.77 7.21
N ILE A 22 15.63 -3.06 7.99
CA ILE A 22 14.17 -3.07 7.89
C ILE A 22 13.72 -1.70 7.40
N VAL A 23 12.88 -1.70 6.40
CA VAL A 23 12.26 -0.49 5.85
C VAL A 23 10.74 -0.58 5.94
N GLY A 24 10.09 0.55 6.17
CA GLY A 24 8.65 0.60 6.28
C GLY A 24 8.06 1.90 5.77
N TRP A 25 6.78 1.87 5.54
CA TRP A 25 5.99 3.02 5.16
C TRP A 25 4.72 3.10 6.02
N LEU A 26 4.52 4.24 6.65
CA LEU A 26 3.39 4.51 7.53
C LEU A 26 2.82 5.90 7.25
N ASP A 27 1.52 6.04 7.38
CA ASP A 27 0.86 7.33 7.31
C ASP A 27 1.12 8.15 8.59
N SER A 28 1.66 9.34 8.42
CA SER A 28 2.03 10.25 9.52
C SER A 28 0.85 10.81 10.33
N ASN A 29 -0.37 10.63 9.85
CA ASN A 29 -1.60 11.11 10.50
C ASN A 29 -2.30 10.06 11.38
N MET A 30 -1.65 8.92 11.60
CA MET A 30 -2.19 7.81 12.38
C MET A 30 -1.29 7.50 13.59
N ASP A 31 -1.56 8.14 14.72
CA ASP A 31 -0.75 8.00 15.95
C ASP A 31 -0.68 6.55 16.45
N SER A 32 -1.74 5.76 16.21
CA SER A 32 -1.80 4.35 16.62
C SER A 32 -0.88 3.42 15.82
N LEU A 33 -0.33 3.85 14.68
CA LEU A 33 0.53 3.01 13.84
C LEU A 33 1.90 2.74 14.49
N ALA A 34 2.44 3.72 15.22
CA ALA A 34 3.71 3.55 15.91
C ALA A 34 3.67 2.38 16.91
N ALA A 35 2.55 2.18 17.60
CA ALA A 35 2.34 1.08 18.52
C ALA A 35 2.27 -0.31 17.84
N LYS A 36 1.99 -0.36 16.55
CA LYS A 36 1.96 -1.61 15.76
C LYS A 36 3.34 -2.03 15.23
N LEU A 37 4.29 -1.11 15.17
CA LEU A 37 5.61 -1.38 14.61
C LEU A 37 6.35 -2.56 15.28
N PRO A 38 6.43 -2.67 16.61
CA PRO A 38 7.13 -3.80 17.24
C PRO A 38 6.53 -5.15 16.84
N ASP A 39 5.18 -5.26 16.79
CA ASP A 39 4.50 -6.48 16.36
C ASP A 39 4.75 -6.78 14.87
N MET A 40 4.72 -5.77 14.01
CA MET A 40 5.03 -5.95 12.58
C MET A 40 6.48 -6.41 12.35
N ILE A 41 7.43 -5.81 13.06
CA ILE A 41 8.86 -6.12 12.96
C ILE A 41 9.14 -7.54 13.43
N SER A 42 8.57 -7.98 14.56
CA SER A 42 8.77 -9.34 15.09
C SER A 42 8.27 -10.44 14.11
N LYS A 43 7.32 -10.12 13.25
CA LYS A 43 6.80 -11.06 12.25
C LYS A 43 7.67 -11.17 11.00
N LEU A 44 8.67 -10.29 10.84
CA LEU A 44 9.65 -10.40 9.74
C LEU A 44 10.62 -11.56 9.93
N ASP A 45 10.72 -12.17 11.12
CA ASP A 45 11.56 -13.35 11.36
C ASP A 45 11.19 -14.53 10.42
N ASN A 46 9.92 -14.63 10.03
CA ASN A 46 9.41 -15.70 9.18
C ASN A 46 8.81 -15.21 7.86
N ASN A 47 8.79 -13.90 7.65
CA ASN A 47 8.19 -13.27 6.47
C ASN A 47 9.12 -12.18 5.94
N ASP A 48 9.03 -11.90 4.66
CA ASP A 48 9.84 -10.86 4.00
C ASP A 48 9.18 -9.49 4.07
N LEU A 49 7.84 -9.47 4.09
CA LEU A 49 7.01 -8.25 4.15
C LEU A 49 5.80 -8.49 5.05
N VAL A 50 5.53 -7.55 5.95
CA VAL A 50 4.33 -7.54 6.81
C VAL A 50 3.50 -6.31 6.48
N LEU A 51 2.24 -6.55 6.12
CA LEU A 51 1.26 -5.57 5.66
C LEU A 51 0.13 -5.44 6.66
N LEU A 52 -0.24 -4.22 7.06
CA LEU A 52 -1.50 -3.99 7.78
C LEU A 52 -2.67 -4.09 6.82
N SER A 53 -3.67 -4.87 7.16
CA SER A 53 -4.81 -5.18 6.28
C SER A 53 -6.15 -4.92 6.96
N ARG A 54 -7.04 -4.25 6.26
CA ARG A 54 -8.42 -3.98 6.69
C ARG A 54 -9.36 -5.12 6.36
N TYR A 55 -8.94 -6.04 5.49
CA TYR A 55 -9.79 -7.05 4.87
C TYR A 55 -9.42 -8.50 5.22
N VAL A 56 -8.51 -8.70 6.17
CA VAL A 56 -8.29 -9.98 6.85
C VAL A 56 -9.21 -10.09 8.07
N GLU A 57 -9.36 -11.29 8.61
CA GLU A 57 -10.11 -11.53 9.84
C GLU A 57 -9.59 -10.64 10.99
N GLY A 58 -10.49 -9.94 11.67
CA GLY A 58 -10.15 -8.94 12.69
C GLY A 58 -9.76 -7.56 12.15
N GLY A 59 -9.61 -7.39 10.85
CA GLY A 59 -9.41 -6.10 10.21
C GLY A 59 -10.71 -5.34 9.99
N LYS A 60 -10.66 -4.00 9.95
CA LYS A 60 -11.84 -3.15 9.77
C LYS A 60 -11.49 -1.84 9.07
N ASP A 61 -12.41 -1.34 8.26
CA ASP A 61 -12.34 0.00 7.67
C ASP A 61 -13.50 0.85 8.20
N GLU A 62 -13.20 1.82 9.07
CA GLU A 62 -14.20 2.70 9.70
C GLU A 62 -14.39 4.02 8.96
N ARG A 63 -13.72 4.20 7.84
CA ARG A 63 -13.99 5.35 6.96
C ARG A 63 -15.41 5.30 6.41
N LYS A 64 -15.92 6.39 5.88
CA LYS A 64 -17.29 6.49 5.38
C LYS A 64 -17.37 6.93 3.93
N GLY A 65 -18.53 6.72 3.32
CA GLY A 65 -18.89 7.22 2.00
C GLY A 65 -18.08 6.61 0.85
N LEU A 66 -17.81 7.41 -0.17
CA LEU A 66 -17.16 6.97 -1.41
C LEU A 66 -15.76 6.38 -1.21
N ARG A 67 -15.05 6.74 -0.14
CA ARG A 67 -13.69 6.26 0.11
C ARG A 67 -13.63 4.78 0.47
N ILE A 68 -14.51 4.31 1.32
CA ILE A 68 -14.57 2.89 1.67
C ILE A 68 -15.04 2.08 0.45
N LEU A 69 -16.08 2.54 -0.24
CA LEU A 69 -16.62 1.87 -1.41
C LEU A 69 -15.55 1.75 -2.53
N SER A 70 -14.85 2.83 -2.82
CA SER A 70 -13.79 2.81 -3.83
C SER A 70 -12.64 1.88 -3.47
N SER A 71 -12.21 1.88 -2.20
CA SER A 71 -11.17 0.99 -1.71
C SER A 71 -11.59 -0.49 -1.83
N GLN A 72 -12.83 -0.81 -1.50
CA GLN A 72 -13.38 -2.16 -1.62
C GLN A 72 -13.46 -2.60 -3.09
N ILE A 73 -13.96 -1.74 -3.98
CA ILE A 73 -14.04 -2.04 -5.42
C ILE A 73 -12.64 -2.25 -6.01
N VAL A 74 -11.69 -1.37 -5.73
CA VAL A 74 -10.32 -1.52 -6.23
C VAL A 74 -9.70 -2.81 -5.71
N ASN A 75 -9.85 -3.15 -4.43
CA ASN A 75 -9.35 -4.40 -3.88
C ASN A 75 -10.02 -5.64 -4.50
N LEU A 76 -11.33 -5.58 -4.75
CA LEU A 76 -12.03 -6.67 -5.43
C LEU A 76 -11.48 -6.89 -6.83
N ILE A 77 -11.25 -5.82 -7.61
CA ILE A 77 -10.65 -5.88 -8.94
C ILE A 77 -9.22 -6.43 -8.87
N CYS A 78 -8.39 -5.91 -7.95
CA CYS A 78 -7.03 -6.42 -7.75
C CYS A 78 -7.02 -7.92 -7.45
N ARG A 79 -7.88 -8.37 -6.55
CA ARG A 79 -7.98 -9.79 -6.19
C ARG A 79 -8.45 -10.66 -7.36
N PHE A 80 -9.31 -10.14 -8.21
CA PHE A 80 -9.76 -10.85 -9.41
C PHE A 80 -8.66 -10.91 -10.48
N MET A 81 -7.97 -9.82 -10.74
CA MET A 81 -7.00 -9.71 -11.82
C MET A 81 -5.58 -10.13 -11.42
N LEU A 82 -5.12 -9.78 -10.23
CA LEU A 82 -3.74 -9.98 -9.77
C LEU A 82 -3.58 -11.17 -8.80
N GLY A 83 -4.69 -11.70 -8.29
CA GLY A 83 -4.70 -12.89 -7.44
C GLY A 83 -5.30 -12.67 -6.05
N LYS A 84 -5.85 -13.74 -5.50
CA LYS A 84 -6.63 -13.74 -4.24
C LYS A 84 -5.76 -13.83 -2.98
N ASN A 85 -4.46 -14.01 -3.12
CA ASN A 85 -3.54 -14.25 -2.01
C ASN A 85 -3.30 -13.02 -1.13
N ILE A 86 -3.50 -11.82 -1.68
CA ILE A 86 -3.46 -10.56 -0.95
C ILE A 86 -4.89 -10.04 -0.84
N ARG A 87 -5.29 -9.65 0.36
CA ARG A 87 -6.64 -9.15 0.63
C ARG A 87 -6.72 -7.64 0.56
N ASP A 88 -5.64 -6.93 0.91
CA ASP A 88 -5.60 -5.46 0.93
C ASP A 88 -4.47 -4.87 0.09
N TYR A 89 -4.67 -4.81 -1.22
CA TYR A 89 -3.75 -4.18 -2.17
C TYR A 89 -3.63 -2.65 -2.01
N THR A 90 -4.53 -2.04 -1.26
CA THR A 90 -4.62 -0.57 -1.11
C THR A 90 -4.29 -0.07 0.30
N SER A 91 -3.78 -0.92 1.17
CA SER A 91 -3.41 -0.54 2.53
C SER A 91 -2.32 0.54 2.55
N GLY A 92 -1.20 0.29 1.86
CA GLY A 92 -0.06 1.19 1.84
C GLY A 92 0.75 1.25 3.14
N ILE A 93 0.39 0.48 4.18
CA ILE A 93 1.08 0.47 5.48
C ILE A 93 1.79 -0.86 5.67
N PHE A 94 3.12 -0.84 5.67
CA PHE A 94 3.90 -2.07 5.72
C PHE A 94 5.29 -1.87 6.33
N VAL A 95 5.90 -2.98 6.73
CA VAL A 95 7.34 -3.12 6.96
C VAL A 95 7.88 -4.30 6.14
N MET A 96 9.12 -4.24 5.74
CA MET A 96 9.78 -5.32 4.99
C MET A 96 11.26 -5.39 5.28
N ASN A 97 11.85 -6.55 5.08
CA ASN A 97 13.29 -6.69 5.01
C ASN A 97 13.82 -5.93 3.79
N ARG A 98 14.91 -5.19 3.94
CA ARG A 98 15.52 -4.42 2.84
C ARG A 98 15.91 -5.30 1.66
N SER A 99 16.24 -6.57 1.91
CA SER A 99 16.57 -7.57 0.87
C SER A 99 15.47 -7.76 -0.17
N VAL A 100 14.20 -7.46 0.16
CA VAL A 100 13.09 -7.47 -0.81
C VAL A 100 13.37 -6.57 -2.01
N LEU A 101 14.12 -5.48 -1.80
CA LEU A 101 14.48 -4.54 -2.86
C LEU A 101 15.48 -5.10 -3.89
N ASN A 102 16.17 -6.18 -3.58
CA ASN A 102 17.02 -6.89 -4.53
C ASN A 102 16.17 -7.61 -5.58
N GLU A 103 14.95 -7.98 -5.24
CA GLU A 103 14.02 -8.70 -6.11
C GLU A 103 13.00 -7.77 -6.78
N VAL A 104 12.51 -6.77 -6.03
CA VAL A 104 11.46 -5.86 -6.51
C VAL A 104 11.74 -4.43 -6.08
N VAL A 105 11.90 -3.54 -7.05
CA VAL A 105 12.02 -2.10 -6.80
C VAL A 105 10.68 -1.42 -7.08
N PRO A 106 10.13 -0.67 -6.11
CA PRO A 106 8.91 0.11 -6.34
C PRO A 106 9.12 1.17 -7.42
N ILE A 107 8.10 1.41 -8.22
CA ILE A 107 8.17 2.51 -9.19
C ILE A 107 8.14 3.87 -8.49
N SER A 108 8.84 4.83 -9.05
CA SER A 108 9.02 6.17 -8.46
C SER A 108 7.93 7.18 -8.83
N TYR A 109 6.85 6.73 -9.46
CA TYR A 109 5.79 7.60 -9.98
C TYR A 109 4.40 7.14 -9.53
N GLY A 110 3.52 8.10 -9.22
CA GLY A 110 2.14 7.87 -8.85
C GLY A 110 1.81 8.19 -7.38
N HIS A 111 0.58 7.90 -7.01
CA HIS A 111 0.08 8.05 -5.63
C HIS A 111 0.09 6.68 -4.92
N GLY A 112 -1.10 6.12 -4.61
CA GLY A 112 -1.21 4.82 -3.93
C GLY A 112 -1.14 3.61 -4.87
N GLU A 113 -1.35 3.81 -6.17
CA GLU A 113 -1.36 2.76 -7.17
C GLU A 113 -0.01 2.05 -7.36
N PHE A 114 1.11 2.72 -7.04
CA PHE A 114 2.43 2.09 -7.08
C PHE A 114 2.54 0.88 -6.13
N PHE A 115 1.81 0.93 -5.02
CA PHE A 115 1.84 -0.11 -4.01
C PHE A 115 1.15 -1.39 -4.49
N ILE A 116 0.08 -1.26 -5.28
CA ILE A 116 -0.60 -2.41 -5.92
C ILE A 116 0.37 -3.20 -6.79
N GLU A 117 1.10 -2.50 -7.65
CA GLU A 117 2.10 -3.12 -8.52
C GLU A 117 3.24 -3.73 -7.72
N PHE A 118 3.74 -3.02 -6.71
CA PHE A 118 4.80 -3.51 -5.83
C PHE A 118 4.42 -4.82 -5.16
N LEU A 119 3.23 -4.90 -4.56
CA LEU A 119 2.74 -6.13 -3.91
C LEU A 119 2.57 -7.28 -4.91
N TYR A 120 2.03 -6.99 -6.09
CA TYR A 120 1.87 -7.99 -7.13
C TYR A 120 3.23 -8.56 -7.57
N MET A 121 4.20 -7.70 -7.88
CA MET A 121 5.55 -8.10 -8.29
C MET A 121 6.27 -8.87 -7.17
N ALA A 122 6.17 -8.41 -5.92
CA ALA A 122 6.72 -9.11 -4.76
C ALA A 122 6.14 -10.53 -4.66
N LYS A 123 4.83 -10.69 -4.88
CA LYS A 123 4.19 -12.01 -4.89
C LYS A 123 4.69 -12.89 -6.04
N GLN A 124 4.87 -12.34 -7.24
CA GLN A 124 5.40 -13.09 -8.40
C GLN A 124 6.84 -13.56 -8.18
N LYS A 125 7.63 -12.81 -7.43
CA LYS A 125 9.01 -13.16 -7.03
C LYS A 125 9.10 -14.10 -5.82
N GLY A 126 7.97 -14.58 -5.31
CA GLY A 126 7.94 -15.52 -4.19
C GLY A 126 8.18 -14.88 -2.81
N ILE A 127 8.15 -13.54 -2.70
CA ILE A 127 8.26 -12.82 -1.43
C ILE A 127 7.13 -13.27 -0.50
N LYS A 128 7.50 -13.66 0.74
CA LYS A 128 6.56 -14.08 1.77
C LYS A 128 5.90 -12.86 2.38
N ILE A 129 4.62 -12.64 2.01
CA ILE A 129 3.82 -11.51 2.49
C ILE A 129 2.85 -11.99 3.55
N LEU A 130 2.93 -11.43 4.75
CA LEU A 130 1.96 -11.61 5.84
C LEU A 130 1.07 -10.39 5.95
N GLU A 131 -0.25 -10.61 5.94
CA GLU A 131 -1.22 -9.59 6.28
C GLU A 131 -1.66 -9.73 7.73
N ILE A 132 -1.59 -8.67 8.52
CA ILE A 132 -2.08 -8.64 9.90
C ILE A 132 -3.25 -7.67 10.04
N PRO A 133 -4.22 -7.94 10.94
CA PRO A 133 -5.42 -7.15 11.04
C PRO A 133 -5.14 -5.73 11.53
N PHE A 134 -5.82 -4.79 10.89
CA PHE A 134 -5.76 -3.38 11.23
C PHE A 134 -7.13 -2.73 11.13
N THR A 135 -7.48 -1.92 12.13
CA THR A 135 -8.66 -1.05 12.06
C THR A 135 -8.25 0.32 11.55
N GLN A 136 -8.66 0.64 10.32
CA GLN A 136 -8.47 1.97 9.75
C GLN A 136 -9.46 2.94 10.42
N PRO A 137 -8.99 3.95 11.15
CA PRO A 137 -9.88 4.92 11.79
C PRO A 137 -10.63 5.78 10.77
N PRO A 138 -11.72 6.42 11.18
CA PRO A 138 -12.41 7.41 10.37
C PRO A 138 -11.48 8.54 9.94
N ASP A 139 -11.74 9.11 8.76
CA ASP A 139 -10.99 10.28 8.30
C ASP A 139 -11.22 11.47 9.25
N LYS A 140 -10.16 12.15 9.65
CA LYS A 140 -10.27 13.45 10.33
C LYS A 140 -10.81 14.48 9.31
N GLU A 141 -11.83 15.22 9.68
CA GLU A 141 -12.45 16.23 8.80
C GLU A 141 -11.40 17.20 8.22
N GLY A 142 -11.51 17.48 6.93
CA GLY A 142 -10.62 18.42 6.22
C GLY A 142 -9.25 17.86 5.80
N MET A 143 -8.84 16.67 6.22
CA MET A 143 -7.50 16.13 5.91
C MET A 143 -7.41 15.25 4.66
N SER A 144 -8.52 14.95 4.01
CA SER A 144 -8.51 14.09 2.82
C SER A 144 -8.08 14.83 1.56
N LYS A 145 -6.87 14.58 1.10
CA LYS A 145 -6.35 15.12 -0.19
C LYS A 145 -6.81 14.32 -1.41
N THR A 146 -7.33 13.10 -1.23
CA THR A 146 -7.48 12.14 -2.34
C THR A 146 -8.89 12.14 -2.96
N ALA A 147 -9.94 12.47 -2.22
CA ALA A 147 -11.34 12.40 -2.68
C ALA A 147 -12.11 13.70 -2.43
N SER A 148 -11.50 14.83 -2.72
CA SER A 148 -12.14 16.13 -2.47
C SER A 148 -13.25 16.49 -3.48
N THR A 149 -13.26 15.88 -4.67
CA THR A 149 -14.27 16.11 -5.71
C THR A 149 -14.51 14.87 -6.57
N ILE A 150 -15.72 14.73 -7.13
CA ILE A 150 -16.09 13.60 -8.02
C ILE A 150 -15.16 13.52 -9.25
N PRO A 151 -14.82 14.62 -9.97
CA PRO A 151 -13.90 14.54 -11.10
C PRO A 151 -12.52 14.02 -10.73
N ARG A 152 -11.99 14.43 -9.57
CA ARG A 152 -10.70 13.94 -9.07
C ARG A 152 -10.75 12.46 -8.70
N PHE A 153 -11.86 12.01 -8.16
CA PHE A 153 -12.10 10.61 -7.87
C PHE A 153 -12.07 9.76 -9.16
N ILE A 154 -12.80 10.16 -10.21
CA ILE A 154 -12.82 9.48 -11.51
C ILE A 154 -11.40 9.45 -12.11
N TYR A 155 -10.70 10.57 -12.09
CA TYR A 155 -9.33 10.69 -12.59
C TYR A 155 -8.38 9.70 -11.88
N LEU A 156 -8.41 9.64 -10.56
CA LEU A 156 -7.57 8.71 -9.80
C LEU A 156 -7.96 7.25 -10.06
N SER A 157 -9.25 6.94 -10.15
CA SER A 157 -9.73 5.59 -10.46
C SER A 157 -9.19 5.08 -11.80
N PHE A 158 -9.12 5.96 -12.81
CA PHE A 158 -8.51 5.63 -14.09
C PHE A 158 -7.03 5.24 -13.96
N PHE A 159 -6.25 5.98 -13.16
CA PHE A 159 -4.84 5.63 -12.92
C PHE A 159 -4.68 4.30 -12.19
N TYR A 160 -5.51 4.03 -11.19
CA TYR A 160 -5.51 2.73 -10.51
C TYR A 160 -5.81 1.59 -11.49
N MET A 161 -6.85 1.72 -12.31
CA MET A 161 -7.20 0.70 -13.31
C MET A 161 -6.09 0.49 -14.33
N THR A 162 -5.54 1.58 -14.87
CA THR A 162 -4.40 1.50 -15.81
C THR A 162 -3.21 0.78 -15.16
N ARG A 163 -2.91 1.08 -13.90
CA ARG A 163 -1.80 0.42 -13.18
C ARG A 163 -2.04 -1.06 -12.98
N ILE A 164 -3.26 -1.47 -12.60
CA ILE A 164 -3.62 -2.88 -12.45
C ILE A 164 -3.40 -3.63 -13.77
N ILE A 165 -3.86 -3.07 -14.88
CA ILE A 165 -3.68 -3.67 -16.21
C ILE A 165 -2.19 -3.77 -16.57
N LEU A 166 -1.44 -2.68 -16.42
CA LEU A 166 0.00 -2.66 -16.73
C LEU A 166 0.80 -3.65 -15.87
N SER A 167 0.39 -3.87 -14.61
CA SER A 167 1.05 -4.84 -13.73
C SER A 167 1.01 -6.26 -14.28
N LEU A 168 -0.06 -6.63 -15.01
CA LEU A 168 -0.18 -7.96 -15.63
C LEU A 168 0.85 -8.20 -16.76
N PHE A 169 1.28 -7.14 -17.43
CA PHE A 169 2.24 -7.21 -18.53
C PHE A 169 3.69 -7.00 -18.08
N ARG A 170 3.91 -6.53 -16.87
CA ARG A 170 5.26 -6.37 -16.33
C ARG A 170 5.79 -7.75 -15.93
N ARG A 171 6.71 -8.25 -16.74
CA ARG A 171 7.49 -9.46 -16.40
C ARG A 171 8.62 -9.04 -15.46
N GLY A 172 8.72 -9.72 -14.34
CA GLY A 172 9.80 -9.51 -13.37
C GLY A 172 11.15 -10.04 -13.90
#